data_8b2109fd46d9e7928c3e4c6380e0ce26
#
_entry.id   8b2109fd46d9e7928c3e4c6380e0ce26
#
_cell.length_a   1.000
_cell.length_b   1.000
_cell.length_c   1.000
_cell.angle_alpha   90.00
_cell.angle_beta   90.00
_cell.angle_gamma   90.00
#
_symmetry.space_group_name_H-M   'P 1'
#
loop_
_entity.id
_entity.type
_entity.pdbx_description
1 polymer ?
#
loop_
_entity_poly.entity_id
_entity_poly.type
_entity_poly.pdbx_seq_one_letter_code
_entity_poly.pdbx_strand_id
1 'polypeptide(L)'
;MRYVEFASKEQVDEGIKDIAAAGLLSLGLLGSPTKAAQSVLPTDLKQQQAQAQQLAQLKKQIIKKPVVARPLNEIEKVLVAAAKQSGIKGVELAQFLAQMAHESWDFKKMREVPQGKNYFKKYDPKHAPKTAKILGNVKPGDGERFKGRGFIQLTGRDNYKAAGDYLNIDLLKNPDLAAKPEIAAKIALWYWNTRVKPNVDNWADTKQVTRKINPALKGLDDRHQNFIEYLTLLKK
;
A
#
# COMPACT_ATOMS: atom_id res chain seq x y z
N MET A 1 -8.90 -2.11 -15.41
CA MET A 1 -8.15 -1.01 -14.82
C MET A 1 -8.58 -0.84 -13.39
N ARG A 2 -7.65 -0.90 -12.47
CA ARG A 2 -7.93 -1.00 -11.05
C ARG A 2 -7.63 0.34 -10.42
N TYR A 3 -8.59 0.86 -9.67
CA TYR A 3 -8.42 2.03 -8.86
C TYR A 3 -7.81 1.63 -7.52
N VAL A 4 -6.82 2.36 -7.07
CA VAL A 4 -6.62 2.55 -5.65
C VAL A 4 -7.64 3.60 -5.24
N GLU A 5 -8.75 3.18 -4.67
CA GLU A 5 -9.72 4.06 -4.06
C GLU A 5 -9.08 4.62 -2.79
N PHE A 6 -8.68 5.88 -2.84
CA PHE A 6 -8.14 6.56 -1.68
C PHE A 6 -9.31 6.87 -0.76
N ALA A 7 -9.29 6.32 0.45
CA ALA A 7 -10.26 6.66 1.49
C ALA A 7 -10.26 8.18 1.71
N SER A 8 -11.42 8.80 1.80
CA SER A 8 -11.56 10.22 2.12
C SER A 8 -11.01 10.48 3.53
N LYS A 9 -10.64 11.74 3.82
CA LYS A 9 -10.16 12.16 5.14
C LYS A 9 -11.17 11.78 6.25
N GLU A 10 -12.47 11.86 5.96
CA GLU A 10 -13.55 11.47 6.88
C GLU A 10 -13.54 9.95 7.19
N GLN A 11 -13.30 9.09 6.21
CA GLN A 11 -13.20 7.64 6.43
C GLN A 11 -11.95 7.26 7.23
N VAL A 12 -10.88 8.06 7.15
CA VAL A 12 -9.68 7.89 7.97
C VAL A 12 -9.93 8.36 9.40
N ASP A 13 -10.67 9.48 9.59
CA ASP A 13 -10.98 10.03 10.92
C ASP A 13 -12.00 9.17 11.67
N GLU A 14 -12.96 8.53 10.99
CA GLU A 14 -13.88 7.55 11.62
C GLU A 14 -13.13 6.29 12.06
N GLY A 15 -12.24 5.75 11.23
CA GLY A 15 -11.41 4.60 11.61
C GLY A 15 -10.48 4.87 12.80
N ILE A 16 -10.01 6.11 12.97
CA ILE A 16 -9.17 6.51 14.11
C ILE A 16 -10.01 6.62 15.40
N LYS A 17 -11.26 7.05 15.31
CA LYS A 17 -12.17 7.11 16.46
C LYS A 17 -12.56 5.74 16.99
N ASP A 18 -12.75 4.76 16.11
CA ASP A 18 -13.05 3.36 16.48
C ASP A 18 -11.86 2.67 17.17
N ILE A 19 -10.61 3.00 16.77
CA ILE A 19 -9.40 2.49 17.42
C ILE A 19 -9.20 3.12 18.80
N ALA A 20 -9.53 4.40 18.98
CA ALA A 20 -9.46 5.08 20.26
C ALA A 20 -10.51 4.57 21.25
N ALA A 21 -11.71 4.18 20.79
CA ALA A 21 -12.76 3.60 21.63
C ALA A 21 -12.45 2.18 22.12
N ALA A 22 -11.73 1.38 21.32
CA ALA A 22 -11.33 0.02 21.69
C ALA A 22 -10.15 -0.04 22.68
N GLY A 23 -9.34 1.04 22.79
CA GLY A 23 -8.16 1.12 23.65
C GLY A 23 -8.43 1.51 25.11
N LEU A 24 -9.66 1.93 25.47
CA LEU A 24 -9.99 2.50 26.80
C LEU A 24 -10.71 1.54 27.76
N LEU A 25 -10.86 0.25 27.43
CA LEU A 25 -11.59 -0.72 28.25
C LEU A 25 -10.74 -1.75 29.00
N SER A 26 -9.43 -1.58 29.14
CA SER A 26 -8.55 -2.56 29.81
C SER A 26 -7.75 -2.01 30.99
N LEU A 27 -8.30 -1.07 31.77
CA LEU A 27 -7.69 -0.66 33.05
C LEU A 27 -8.75 -0.67 34.16
N GLY A 28 -8.80 -1.79 34.87
CA GLY A 28 -9.51 -1.87 36.12
C GLY A 28 -9.93 -3.27 36.49
N LEU A 29 -9.12 -3.98 37.29
CA LEU A 29 -9.54 -4.63 38.55
C LEU A 29 -8.41 -5.52 39.08
N LEU A 30 -7.85 -5.05 40.18
CA LEU A 30 -6.98 -5.82 41.08
C LEU A 30 -7.81 -6.89 41.80
N GLY A 31 -7.46 -8.15 41.68
CA GLY A 31 -7.95 -9.27 42.45
C GLY A 31 -6.87 -10.36 42.54
N SER A 32 -6.63 -10.82 43.78
CA SER A 32 -5.59 -11.73 44.24
C SER A 32 -5.36 -13.00 43.43
N PRO A 33 -4.14 -13.62 43.46
CA PRO A 33 -3.76 -14.69 42.54
C PRO A 33 -4.27 -16.05 43.03
N THR A 34 -5.11 -16.70 42.23
CA THR A 34 -5.36 -18.15 42.35
C THR A 34 -4.78 -18.84 41.11
N LYS A 35 -4.22 -20.03 41.37
CA LYS A 35 -3.53 -20.93 40.45
C LYS A 35 -4.18 -21.07 39.06
N ALA A 36 -3.72 -20.30 38.12
CA ALA A 36 -3.77 -20.57 36.66
C ALA A 36 -2.85 -19.58 35.93
N ALA A 37 -1.63 -19.43 36.42
CA ALA A 37 -0.58 -18.72 35.69
C ALA A 37 0.03 -19.62 34.60
N GLN A 38 -0.79 -20.12 33.66
CA GLN A 38 -0.33 -20.69 32.43
C GLN A 38 -0.55 -19.70 31.29
N SER A 39 0.54 -18.97 30.96
CA SER A 39 0.89 -18.49 29.64
C SER A 39 -0.10 -17.53 28.97
N VAL A 40 -0.27 -16.33 29.53
CA VAL A 40 -0.55 -15.19 28.68
C VAL A 40 0.82 -14.65 28.22
N LEU A 41 1.32 -15.21 27.12
CA LEU A 41 2.45 -14.61 26.42
C LEU A 41 2.08 -13.16 26.11
N PRO A 42 3.00 -12.18 26.32
CA PRO A 42 2.78 -10.81 25.88
C PRO A 42 2.27 -10.77 24.44
N THR A 43 1.37 -9.86 24.13
CA THR A 43 0.73 -9.75 22.80
C THR A 43 1.78 -9.73 21.68
N ASP A 44 2.91 -9.05 21.93
CA ASP A 44 4.05 -9.00 21.01
C ASP A 44 4.67 -10.37 20.74
N LEU A 45 4.79 -11.23 21.73
CA LEU A 45 5.35 -12.60 21.56
C LEU A 45 4.41 -13.48 20.75
N LYS A 46 3.09 -13.39 20.96
CA LYS A 46 2.10 -14.11 20.14
C LYS A 46 2.12 -13.64 18.70
N GLN A 47 2.22 -12.34 18.47
CA GLN A 47 2.34 -11.76 17.13
C GLN A 47 3.64 -12.20 16.44
N GLN A 48 4.77 -12.18 17.12
CA GLN A 48 6.06 -12.63 16.59
C GLN A 48 6.01 -14.14 16.24
N GLN A 49 5.41 -14.98 17.09
CA GLN A 49 5.24 -16.40 16.82
C GLN A 49 4.33 -16.66 15.61
N ALA A 50 3.21 -15.95 15.49
CA ALA A 50 2.31 -16.05 14.36
C ALA A 50 3.00 -15.62 13.05
N GLN A 51 3.77 -14.54 13.07
CA GLN A 51 4.59 -14.09 11.92
C GLN A 51 5.65 -15.13 11.53
N ALA A 52 6.34 -15.70 12.53
CA ALA A 52 7.35 -16.74 12.29
C ALA A 52 6.74 -18.01 11.68
N GLN A 53 5.59 -18.46 12.17
CA GLN A 53 4.88 -19.62 11.63
C GLN A 53 4.41 -19.36 10.18
N GLN A 54 3.85 -18.20 9.92
CA GLN A 54 3.40 -17.81 8.59
C GLN A 54 4.57 -17.70 7.60
N LEU A 55 5.70 -17.14 8.05
CA LEU A 55 6.93 -17.09 7.27
C LEU A 55 7.50 -18.48 6.99
N ALA A 56 7.42 -19.41 7.94
CA ALA A 56 7.82 -20.80 7.76
C ALA A 56 6.93 -21.52 6.72
N GLN A 57 5.61 -21.27 6.73
CA GLN A 57 4.69 -21.81 5.73
C GLN A 57 4.97 -21.25 4.34
N LEU A 58 5.24 -19.94 4.22
CA LEU A 58 5.63 -19.29 2.97
C LEU A 58 6.94 -19.87 2.42
N LYS A 59 7.94 -20.12 3.28
CA LYS A 59 9.19 -20.80 2.89
C LYS A 59 8.93 -22.19 2.32
N LYS A 60 8.00 -22.97 2.88
CA LYS A 60 7.59 -24.27 2.35
C LYS A 60 6.90 -24.17 0.98
N GLN A 61 6.12 -23.12 0.74
CA GLN A 61 5.49 -22.88 -0.56
C GLN A 61 6.52 -22.51 -1.64
N ILE A 62 7.52 -21.70 -1.30
CA ILE A 62 8.64 -21.36 -2.18
C ILE A 62 9.39 -22.63 -2.62
N ILE A 63 9.60 -23.58 -1.71
CA ILE A 63 10.28 -24.85 -2.00
C ILE A 63 9.44 -25.72 -2.96
N LYS A 64 8.11 -25.69 -2.87
CA LYS A 64 7.21 -26.46 -3.73
C LYS A 64 7.10 -25.93 -5.17
N LYS A 65 7.28 -24.61 -5.35
CA LYS A 65 7.32 -23.96 -6.68
C LYS A 65 8.56 -23.06 -6.71
N PRO A 66 9.70 -23.57 -7.18
CA PRO A 66 10.92 -22.79 -7.21
C PRO A 66 10.70 -21.54 -8.08
N VAL A 67 10.86 -20.38 -7.48
CA VAL A 67 10.90 -19.11 -8.21
C VAL A 67 12.25 -19.06 -8.93
N VAL A 68 12.22 -18.89 -10.25
CA VAL A 68 13.44 -18.72 -11.01
C VAL A 68 14.07 -17.39 -10.59
N ALA A 69 15.27 -17.47 -10.01
CA ALA A 69 15.99 -16.29 -9.60
C ALA A 69 16.34 -15.45 -10.86
N ARG A 70 15.82 -14.23 -10.92
CA ARG A 70 16.15 -13.23 -11.93
C ARG A 70 16.81 -12.01 -11.28
N PRO A 71 17.61 -11.23 -12.01
CA PRO A 71 18.07 -9.95 -11.49
C PRO A 71 16.88 -8.97 -11.37
N LEU A 72 17.00 -8.04 -10.42
CA LEU A 72 16.08 -6.89 -10.34
C LEU A 72 16.30 -6.01 -11.57
N ASN A 73 15.21 -5.56 -12.20
CA ASN A 73 15.30 -4.56 -13.28
C ASN A 73 15.61 -3.17 -12.70
N GLU A 74 15.91 -2.19 -13.58
CA GLU A 74 16.34 -0.85 -13.15
C GLU A 74 15.27 -0.13 -12.30
N ILE A 75 13.99 -0.32 -12.61
CA ILE A 75 12.90 0.29 -11.85
C ILE A 75 12.77 -0.36 -10.47
N GLU A 76 12.90 -1.68 -10.39
CA GLU A 76 12.93 -2.41 -9.12
C GLU A 76 14.11 -1.96 -8.24
N LYS A 77 15.28 -1.74 -8.85
CA LYS A 77 16.45 -1.21 -8.13
C LYS A 77 16.19 0.17 -7.55
N VAL A 78 15.52 1.08 -8.30
CA VAL A 78 15.13 2.41 -7.80
C VAL A 78 14.19 2.27 -6.59
N LEU A 79 13.16 1.42 -6.68
CA LEU A 79 12.22 1.17 -5.58
C LEU A 79 12.92 0.56 -4.36
N VAL A 80 13.77 -0.44 -4.56
CA VAL A 80 14.53 -1.10 -3.47
C VAL A 80 15.45 -0.09 -2.78
N ALA A 81 16.18 0.72 -3.54
CA ALA A 81 17.07 1.73 -2.99
C ALA A 81 16.30 2.75 -2.14
N ALA A 82 15.21 3.30 -2.69
CA ALA A 82 14.37 4.27 -1.99
C ALA A 82 13.73 3.66 -0.73
N ALA A 83 13.23 2.42 -0.80
CA ALA A 83 12.62 1.73 0.34
C ALA A 83 13.64 1.45 1.46
N LYS A 84 14.84 1.00 1.11
CA LYS A 84 15.93 0.78 2.08
C LYS A 84 16.34 2.08 2.78
N GLN A 85 16.46 3.19 2.05
CA GLN A 85 16.72 4.52 2.62
C GLN A 85 15.63 4.96 3.60
N SER A 86 14.37 4.54 3.38
CA SER A 86 13.24 4.77 4.29
C SER A 86 13.15 3.77 5.45
N GLY A 87 14.14 2.89 5.62
CA GLY A 87 14.16 1.87 6.68
C GLY A 87 13.29 0.64 6.43
N ILE A 88 12.70 0.50 5.22
CA ILE A 88 11.90 -0.67 4.84
C ILE A 88 12.85 -1.81 4.44
N LYS A 89 12.72 -2.97 5.09
CA LYS A 89 13.62 -4.12 4.90
C LYS A 89 12.89 -5.46 5.09
N GLY A 90 13.57 -6.55 4.72
CA GLY A 90 13.08 -7.92 4.96
C GLY A 90 11.70 -8.19 4.36
N VAL A 91 10.80 -8.74 5.17
CA VAL A 91 9.45 -9.14 4.75
C VAL A 91 8.61 -7.92 4.34
N GLU A 92 8.75 -6.79 5.03
CA GLU A 92 8.08 -5.54 4.67
C GLU A 92 8.49 -5.07 3.27
N LEU A 93 9.79 -5.14 2.93
CA LEU A 93 10.29 -4.77 1.61
C LEU A 93 9.71 -5.67 0.51
N ALA A 94 9.63 -6.97 0.76
CA ALA A 94 9.04 -7.91 -0.19
C ALA A 94 7.56 -7.62 -0.44
N GLN A 95 6.79 -7.30 0.61
CA GLN A 95 5.39 -6.89 0.48
C GLN A 95 5.26 -5.56 -0.28
N PHE A 96 6.08 -4.56 0.05
CA PHE A 96 6.07 -3.29 -0.65
C PHE A 96 6.25 -3.48 -2.15
N LEU A 97 7.28 -4.22 -2.57
CA LEU A 97 7.56 -4.48 -3.98
C LEU A 97 6.43 -5.28 -4.64
N ALA A 98 5.87 -6.28 -3.97
CA ALA A 98 4.77 -7.09 -4.49
C ALA A 98 3.52 -6.26 -4.76
N GLN A 99 3.17 -5.35 -3.85
CA GLN A 99 2.03 -4.46 -4.04
C GLN A 99 2.28 -3.48 -5.19
N MET A 100 3.48 -2.88 -5.26
CA MET A 100 3.84 -1.95 -6.32
C MET A 100 3.89 -2.62 -7.70
N ALA A 101 4.42 -3.85 -7.78
CA ALA A 101 4.41 -4.64 -9.02
C ALA A 101 2.99 -4.87 -9.53
N HIS A 102 2.08 -5.29 -8.65
CA HIS A 102 0.68 -5.52 -9.01
C HIS A 102 0.00 -4.24 -9.51
N GLU A 103 0.14 -3.11 -8.80
CA GLU A 103 -0.51 -1.84 -9.15
C GLU A 103 0.01 -1.25 -10.47
N SER A 104 1.26 -1.50 -10.82
CA SER A 104 1.92 -0.94 -12.01
C SER A 104 2.10 -1.94 -13.16
N TRP A 105 1.47 -3.13 -13.11
CA TRP A 105 1.63 -4.20 -14.11
C TRP A 105 3.10 -4.56 -14.30
N ASP A 106 3.74 -5.03 -13.24
CA ASP A 106 5.18 -5.34 -13.22
C ASP A 106 6.02 -4.14 -13.67
N PHE A 107 5.66 -2.95 -13.16
CA PHE A 107 6.35 -1.68 -13.43
C PHE A 107 6.30 -1.18 -14.88
N LYS A 108 5.47 -1.81 -15.72
CA LYS A 108 5.35 -1.45 -17.15
C LYS A 108 4.43 -0.26 -17.40
N LYS A 109 3.56 0.10 -16.45
CA LYS A 109 2.57 1.17 -16.61
C LYS A 109 2.70 2.25 -15.55
N MET A 110 3.48 3.26 -15.87
CA MET A 110 3.66 4.46 -15.02
C MET A 110 2.58 5.53 -15.24
N ARG A 111 1.68 5.33 -16.19
CA ARG A 111 0.57 6.24 -16.50
C ARG A 111 -0.69 5.45 -16.83
N GLU A 112 -1.82 5.94 -16.36
CA GLU A 112 -3.12 5.40 -16.75
C GLU A 112 -3.36 5.64 -18.25
N VAL A 113 -3.65 4.55 -18.99
CA VAL A 113 -3.90 4.59 -20.43
C VAL A 113 -5.41 4.67 -20.66
N PRO A 114 -5.87 5.67 -21.42
CA PRO A 114 -7.30 5.80 -21.73
C PRO A 114 -7.81 4.62 -22.56
N GLN A 115 -9.00 4.13 -22.21
CA GLN A 115 -9.71 3.10 -22.96
C GLN A 115 -10.84 3.72 -23.81
N GLY A 116 -10.51 4.75 -24.57
CA GLY A 116 -11.44 5.46 -25.43
C GLY A 116 -11.51 6.97 -25.15
N LYS A 117 -12.12 7.71 -26.07
CA LYS A 117 -12.14 9.18 -26.15
C LYS A 117 -12.68 9.89 -24.88
N ASN A 118 -13.56 9.24 -24.13
CA ASN A 118 -14.23 9.84 -22.96
C ASN A 118 -13.81 9.19 -21.65
N TYR A 119 -12.71 8.48 -21.63
CA TYR A 119 -12.31 7.62 -20.54
C TYR A 119 -12.16 8.35 -19.19
N PHE A 120 -11.56 9.54 -19.17
CA PHE A 120 -11.32 10.29 -17.93
C PHE A 120 -12.54 11.10 -17.46
N LYS A 121 -13.66 11.10 -18.20
CA LYS A 121 -14.92 11.70 -17.74
C LYS A 121 -15.44 11.08 -16.44
N LYS A 122 -15.09 9.83 -16.17
CA LYS A 122 -15.41 9.13 -14.91
C LYS A 122 -14.80 9.74 -13.65
N TYR A 123 -13.86 10.69 -13.81
CA TYR A 123 -13.21 11.46 -12.72
C TYR A 123 -13.54 12.94 -12.77
N ASP A 124 -14.23 13.39 -13.82
CA ASP A 124 -14.49 14.80 -14.05
C ASP A 124 -15.74 15.27 -13.29
N PRO A 125 -15.70 16.44 -12.63
CA PRO A 125 -16.83 16.91 -11.84
C PRO A 125 -18.10 17.12 -12.66
N LYS A 126 -17.99 17.47 -13.94
CA LYS A 126 -19.15 17.64 -14.83
C LYS A 126 -19.87 16.33 -15.16
N HIS A 127 -19.14 15.21 -15.19
CA HIS A 127 -19.67 13.92 -15.67
C HIS A 127 -19.86 12.89 -14.56
N ALA A 128 -19.05 12.96 -13.51
CA ALA A 128 -19.06 12.03 -12.38
C ALA A 128 -18.85 12.78 -11.05
N PRO A 129 -19.82 13.62 -10.63
CA PRO A 129 -19.64 14.53 -9.49
C PRO A 129 -19.32 13.80 -8.17
N LYS A 130 -19.89 12.63 -7.93
CA LYS A 130 -19.60 11.83 -6.72
C LYS A 130 -18.14 11.37 -6.71
N THR A 131 -17.66 10.78 -7.78
CA THR A 131 -16.25 10.35 -7.91
C THR A 131 -15.30 11.54 -7.86
N ALA A 132 -15.63 12.63 -8.57
CA ALA A 132 -14.82 13.85 -8.56
C ALA A 132 -14.68 14.43 -7.15
N LYS A 133 -15.77 14.46 -6.37
CA LYS A 133 -15.74 14.91 -4.97
C LYS A 133 -14.79 14.07 -4.12
N ILE A 134 -14.83 12.75 -4.23
CA ILE A 134 -13.92 11.83 -3.51
C ILE A 134 -12.45 12.08 -3.90
N LEU A 135 -12.19 12.40 -5.16
CA LEU A 135 -10.85 12.65 -5.69
C LEU A 135 -10.37 14.10 -5.51
N GLY A 136 -11.22 14.98 -4.97
CA GLY A 136 -10.94 16.41 -4.86
C GLY A 136 -10.84 17.12 -6.21
N ASN A 137 -11.38 16.55 -7.28
CA ASN A 137 -11.41 17.16 -8.61
C ASN A 137 -12.53 18.18 -8.64
N VAL A 138 -12.18 19.46 -8.85
CA VAL A 138 -13.13 20.58 -8.73
C VAL A 138 -13.35 21.33 -10.04
N LYS A 139 -12.47 21.16 -11.03
CA LYS A 139 -12.53 21.85 -12.32
C LYS A 139 -12.77 20.87 -13.46
N PRO A 140 -13.51 21.27 -14.52
CA PRO A 140 -13.56 20.51 -15.76
C PRO A 140 -12.13 20.25 -16.27
N GLY A 141 -11.86 19.01 -16.69
CA GLY A 141 -10.53 18.56 -17.10
C GLY A 141 -9.63 18.05 -15.99
N ASP A 142 -9.98 18.19 -14.71
CA ASP A 142 -9.21 17.64 -13.60
C ASP A 142 -9.10 16.10 -13.69
N GLY A 143 -10.11 15.44 -14.20
CA GLY A 143 -10.10 13.99 -14.37
C GLY A 143 -8.96 13.49 -15.25
N GLU A 144 -8.67 14.17 -16.34
CA GLU A 144 -7.54 13.86 -17.21
C GLU A 144 -6.22 14.39 -16.64
N ARG A 145 -6.23 15.59 -16.09
CA ARG A 145 -5.05 16.24 -15.53
C ARG A 145 -4.46 15.42 -14.39
N PHE A 146 -5.30 14.93 -13.48
CA PHE A 146 -4.90 14.16 -12.29
C PHE A 146 -5.23 12.67 -12.41
N LYS A 147 -5.11 12.13 -13.62
CA LYS A 147 -5.21 10.69 -13.89
C LYS A 147 -4.12 9.89 -13.17
N GLY A 148 -4.31 8.58 -13.08
CA GLY A 148 -3.38 7.67 -12.42
C GLY A 148 -1.96 7.76 -12.94
N ARG A 149 -0.97 7.94 -12.02
CA ARG A 149 0.46 7.96 -12.33
C ARG A 149 1.28 7.27 -11.25
N GLY A 150 2.45 6.78 -11.67
CA GLY A 150 3.43 6.15 -10.78
C GLY A 150 3.03 4.75 -10.34
N PHE A 151 3.82 4.20 -9.42
CA PHE A 151 3.68 2.81 -8.97
C PHE A 151 2.37 2.52 -8.25
N ILE A 152 1.78 3.50 -7.57
CA ILE A 152 0.50 3.35 -6.87
C ILE A 152 -0.68 3.94 -7.65
N GLN A 153 -0.47 4.35 -8.91
CA GLN A 153 -1.50 4.99 -9.73
C GLN A 153 -2.18 6.16 -8.99
N LEU A 154 -1.36 7.10 -8.45
CA LEU A 154 -1.84 8.30 -7.77
C LEU A 154 -2.89 9.03 -8.63
N THR A 155 -4.11 9.19 -8.13
CA THR A 155 -5.25 9.73 -8.89
C THR A 155 -6.00 10.77 -8.06
N GLY A 156 -6.42 11.86 -8.71
CA GLY A 156 -7.23 12.91 -8.11
C GLY A 156 -6.43 14.09 -7.57
N ARG A 157 -6.98 15.29 -7.70
CA ARG A 157 -6.34 16.56 -7.33
C ARG A 157 -5.84 16.55 -5.88
N ASP A 158 -6.68 16.12 -4.93
CA ASP A 158 -6.33 16.15 -3.50
C ASP A 158 -5.17 15.21 -3.18
N ASN A 159 -5.10 14.04 -3.81
CA ASN A 159 -4.00 13.12 -3.63
C ASN A 159 -2.69 13.67 -4.23
N TYR A 160 -2.77 14.34 -5.40
CA TYR A 160 -1.62 15.01 -5.99
C TYR A 160 -1.13 16.16 -5.09
N LYS A 161 -2.07 16.92 -4.51
CA LYS A 161 -1.74 17.97 -3.54
C LYS A 161 -1.06 17.39 -2.31
N ALA A 162 -1.67 16.40 -1.67
CA ALA A 162 -1.14 15.81 -0.44
C ALA A 162 0.25 15.18 -0.63
N ALA A 163 0.46 14.45 -1.74
CA ALA A 163 1.77 13.91 -2.08
C ALA A 163 2.79 15.00 -2.39
N GLY A 164 2.37 16.04 -3.11
CA GLY A 164 3.20 17.20 -3.44
C GLY A 164 3.65 17.97 -2.22
N ASP A 165 2.73 18.27 -1.31
CA ASP A 165 3.00 18.96 -0.04
C ASP A 165 4.00 18.15 0.81
N TYR A 166 3.79 16.83 0.92
CA TYR A 166 4.69 15.97 1.69
C TYR A 166 6.11 15.90 1.11
N LEU A 167 6.22 15.88 -0.22
CA LEU A 167 7.50 15.78 -0.92
C LEU A 167 8.16 17.12 -1.21
N ASN A 168 7.48 18.23 -0.91
CA ASN A 168 7.87 19.58 -1.30
C ASN A 168 8.08 19.71 -2.83
N ILE A 169 7.15 19.15 -3.61
CA ILE A 169 7.13 19.17 -5.07
C ILE A 169 5.76 19.66 -5.55
N ASP A 170 5.71 20.69 -6.41
CA ASP A 170 4.44 21.16 -6.97
C ASP A 170 3.88 20.20 -8.04
N LEU A 171 3.23 19.12 -7.54
CA LEU A 171 2.57 18.12 -8.38
C LEU A 171 1.25 18.63 -8.98
N LEU A 172 0.65 19.69 -8.43
CA LEU A 172 -0.53 20.29 -9.04
C LEU A 172 -0.18 21.05 -10.31
N LYS A 173 0.95 21.73 -10.33
CA LYS A 173 1.47 22.42 -11.51
C LYS A 173 2.01 21.44 -12.54
N ASN A 174 2.78 20.47 -12.09
CA ASN A 174 3.50 19.50 -12.91
C ASN A 174 3.12 18.04 -12.58
N PRO A 175 1.87 17.60 -12.85
CA PRO A 175 1.41 16.27 -12.45
C PRO A 175 2.19 15.12 -13.11
N ASP A 176 2.81 15.37 -14.26
CA ASP A 176 3.61 14.36 -14.97
C ASP A 176 4.88 13.93 -14.23
N LEU A 177 5.35 14.73 -13.27
CA LEU A 177 6.46 14.36 -12.40
C LEU A 177 6.13 13.09 -11.59
N ALA A 178 4.87 12.85 -11.25
CA ALA A 178 4.45 11.65 -10.53
C ALA A 178 4.66 10.34 -11.32
N ALA A 179 4.96 10.41 -12.62
CA ALA A 179 5.31 9.25 -13.43
C ALA A 179 6.83 9.05 -13.60
N LYS A 180 7.69 9.95 -13.10
CA LYS A 180 9.13 9.75 -13.10
C LYS A 180 9.50 8.72 -12.02
N PRO A 181 10.32 7.69 -12.31
CA PRO A 181 10.57 6.58 -11.40
C PRO A 181 10.98 7.01 -9.98
N GLU A 182 11.87 7.99 -9.86
CA GLU A 182 12.39 8.44 -8.56
C GLU A 182 11.32 9.17 -7.73
N ILE A 183 10.47 9.98 -8.40
CA ILE A 183 9.36 10.69 -7.75
C ILE A 183 8.24 9.71 -7.44
N ALA A 184 7.93 8.80 -8.36
CA ALA A 184 6.95 7.74 -8.17
C ALA A 184 7.31 6.84 -6.98
N ALA A 185 8.60 6.53 -6.78
CA ALA A 185 9.08 5.77 -5.63
C ALA A 185 8.85 6.54 -4.32
N LYS A 186 9.16 7.84 -4.28
CA LYS A 186 8.89 8.69 -3.11
C LYS A 186 7.39 8.80 -2.80
N ILE A 187 6.54 8.91 -3.83
CA ILE A 187 5.07 8.91 -3.67
C ILE A 187 4.58 7.56 -3.13
N ALA A 188 5.10 6.44 -3.64
CA ALA A 188 4.76 5.11 -3.16
C ALA A 188 5.16 4.92 -1.69
N LEU A 189 6.34 5.41 -1.29
CA LEU A 189 6.82 5.39 0.09
C LEU A 189 5.99 6.29 1.01
N TRP A 190 5.64 7.49 0.56
CA TRP A 190 4.71 8.36 1.29
C TRP A 190 3.39 7.64 1.59
N TYR A 191 2.77 7.05 0.56
CA TYR A 191 1.54 6.29 0.72
C TYR A 191 1.71 5.12 1.69
N TRP A 192 2.79 4.34 1.51
CA TRP A 192 3.11 3.20 2.36
C TRP A 192 3.25 3.59 3.82
N ASN A 193 4.08 4.58 4.10
CA ASN A 193 4.39 5.00 5.46
C ASN A 193 3.21 5.68 6.17
N THR A 194 2.32 6.37 5.41
CA THR A 194 1.19 7.11 6.01
C THR A 194 -0.10 6.31 6.07
N ARG A 195 -0.31 5.34 5.17
CA ARG A 195 -1.61 4.64 5.04
C ARG A 195 -1.53 3.13 5.22
N VAL A 196 -0.44 2.51 4.83
CA VAL A 196 -0.28 1.05 4.92
C VAL A 196 0.39 0.68 6.24
N LYS A 197 1.58 1.18 6.47
CA LYS A 197 2.44 0.80 7.60
C LYS A 197 1.77 0.97 8.98
N PRO A 198 1.06 2.06 9.30
CA PRO A 198 0.42 2.21 10.61
C PRO A 198 -0.71 1.21 10.89
N ASN A 199 -1.17 0.51 9.85
CA ASN A 199 -2.35 -0.36 9.90
C ASN A 199 -2.04 -1.83 9.57
N VAL A 200 -0.76 -2.21 9.56
CA VAL A 200 -0.29 -3.59 9.30
C VAL A 200 0.60 -4.02 10.45
N ASP A 201 0.20 -5.09 11.11
CA ASP A 201 0.93 -5.70 12.22
C ASP A 201 1.66 -6.99 11.79
N ASN A 202 1.28 -7.58 10.67
CA ASN A 202 1.89 -8.80 10.15
C ASN A 202 2.23 -8.69 8.65
N TRP A 203 3.49 -8.41 8.35
CA TRP A 203 3.99 -8.30 6.98
C TRP A 203 4.00 -9.62 6.20
N ALA A 204 3.86 -10.78 6.86
CA ALA A 204 3.73 -12.07 6.19
C ALA A 204 2.30 -12.34 5.68
N ASP A 205 1.32 -11.54 6.12
CA ASP A 205 -0.08 -11.63 5.68
C ASP A 205 -0.36 -10.68 4.49
N THR A 206 -0.21 -11.21 3.28
CA THR A 206 -0.50 -10.45 2.04
C THR A 206 -1.94 -9.92 2.00
N LYS A 207 -2.90 -10.64 2.59
CA LYS A 207 -4.31 -10.24 2.61
C LYS A 207 -4.49 -8.98 3.46
N GLN A 208 -3.86 -8.93 4.64
CA GLN A 208 -3.88 -7.76 5.51
C GLN A 208 -3.29 -6.54 4.80
N VAL A 209 -2.10 -6.69 4.21
CA VAL A 209 -1.43 -5.62 3.46
C VAL A 209 -2.28 -5.16 2.27
N THR A 210 -2.78 -6.11 1.48
CA THR A 210 -3.61 -5.80 0.30
C THR A 210 -4.86 -5.00 0.69
N ARG A 211 -5.51 -5.33 1.81
CA ARG A 211 -6.72 -4.64 2.26
C ARG A 211 -6.50 -3.15 2.52
N LYS A 212 -5.27 -2.73 2.88
CA LYS A 212 -4.93 -1.32 3.10
C LYS A 212 -4.69 -0.54 1.80
N ILE A 213 -4.52 -1.25 0.69
CA ILE A 213 -4.32 -0.67 -0.65
C ILE A 213 -5.58 -0.84 -1.48
N ASN A 214 -6.17 -2.02 -1.45
CA ASN A 214 -7.39 -2.37 -2.17
C ASN A 214 -8.34 -3.15 -1.24
N PRO A 215 -9.32 -2.47 -0.59
CA PRO A 215 -10.25 -3.10 0.35
C PRO A 215 -11.04 -4.27 -0.25
N ALA A 216 -11.31 -4.24 -1.57
CA ALA A 216 -11.98 -5.31 -2.29
C ALA A 216 -11.09 -6.52 -2.58
N LEU A 217 -9.82 -6.51 -2.15
CA LEU A 217 -8.84 -7.59 -2.32
C LEU A 217 -8.61 -8.02 -3.77
N LYS A 218 -8.80 -7.11 -4.73
CA LYS A 218 -8.59 -7.42 -6.15
C LYS A 218 -7.14 -7.79 -6.41
N GLY A 219 -6.95 -8.93 -7.07
CA GLY A 219 -5.63 -9.45 -7.42
C GLY A 219 -4.84 -10.00 -6.23
N LEU A 220 -5.51 -10.48 -5.17
CA LEU A 220 -4.84 -11.01 -3.98
C LEU A 220 -3.85 -12.14 -4.33
N ASP A 221 -4.23 -13.07 -5.19
CA ASP A 221 -3.37 -14.20 -5.57
C ASP A 221 -2.11 -13.75 -6.31
N ASP A 222 -2.24 -12.80 -7.23
CA ASP A 222 -1.12 -12.21 -7.95
C ASP A 222 -0.17 -11.44 -7.00
N ARG A 223 -0.72 -10.65 -6.07
CA ARG A 223 0.07 -9.96 -5.04
C ARG A 223 0.80 -10.93 -4.14
N HIS A 224 0.16 -12.05 -3.79
CA HIS A 224 0.77 -13.09 -2.98
C HIS A 224 1.89 -13.81 -3.74
N GLN A 225 1.68 -14.11 -5.02
CA GLN A 225 2.71 -14.72 -5.86
C GLN A 225 3.92 -13.79 -6.02
N ASN A 226 3.70 -12.50 -6.27
CA ASN A 226 4.75 -11.48 -6.31
C ASN A 226 5.49 -11.37 -4.96
N PHE A 227 4.77 -11.46 -3.85
CA PHE A 227 5.39 -11.45 -2.52
C PHE A 227 6.35 -12.62 -2.31
N ILE A 228 5.94 -13.83 -2.71
CA ILE A 228 6.80 -15.03 -2.64
C ILE A 228 8.03 -14.85 -3.53
N GLU A 229 7.86 -14.29 -4.74
CA GLU A 229 8.96 -13.99 -5.63
C GLU A 229 9.96 -13.03 -5.01
N TYR A 230 9.50 -11.86 -4.51
CA TYR A 230 10.41 -10.88 -3.89
C TYR A 230 11.05 -11.37 -2.60
N LEU A 231 10.38 -12.18 -1.79
CA LEU A 231 11.03 -12.85 -0.65
C LEU A 231 12.23 -13.71 -1.08
N THR A 232 12.16 -14.28 -2.28
CA THR A 232 13.25 -15.12 -2.81
C THR A 232 14.37 -14.27 -3.40
N LEU A 233 14.02 -13.23 -4.18
CA LEU A 233 14.96 -12.34 -4.84
C LEU A 233 15.79 -11.48 -3.86
N LEU A 234 15.20 -11.11 -2.73
CA LEU A 234 15.83 -10.23 -1.74
C LEU A 234 16.69 -10.97 -0.70
N LYS A 235 16.76 -12.30 -0.74
CA LYS A 235 17.62 -13.10 0.16
C LYS A 235 19.11 -13.06 -0.24
N LYS A 236 19.43 -12.49 -1.37
CA LYS A 236 20.79 -12.26 -1.84
C LYS A 236 21.25 -10.88 -1.38
#